data_60fdaf386cc0e5fd99ea5191f199cbd9
#
_entry.id   60fdaf386cc0e5fd99ea5191f199cbd9
#
_cell.length_a   1.000
_cell.length_b   1.000
_cell.length_c   1.000
_cell.angle_alpha   90.00
_cell.angle_beta   90.00
_cell.angle_gamma   90.00
#
_symmetry.space_group_name_H-M   'P 1'
#
loop_
_entity.id
_entity.type
_entity.pdbx_description
1 polymer ?
#
loop_
_entity_poly.entity_id
_entity_poly.type
_entity_poly.pdbx_seq_one_letter_code
_entity_poly.pdbx_strand_id
1 'polypeptide(L)'
;LSNIDALSGWNTSKVENMSDMFYRWSFTNTNSLSNVNALLNWDTSKVKNMSGMFAGNFGLTDIEGLKKWNTSNVTDMHNMFGDGDGEGCAFINLSAISNWNVKNVTNMTGIFFNCIKLEDVSAILNWNITEIAQSMFLSCSNLKTITIPSTITKISSDAFAGCANLTKVKILVTDATKFEVRSGEFNNIASNSKIYVLSEEIKAKLGGCYDTSKTTVEVVTLEQMNNL
;
A
#
# COMPACT_ATOMS: atom_id res chain seq x y z
N LEU A 1 6.01 10.22 20.78
CA LEU A 1 6.14 8.94 21.48
C LEU A 1 7.15 8.08 20.75
N SER A 2 8.25 7.68 21.38
CA SER A 2 9.32 6.89 20.73
C SER A 2 9.40 5.46 21.26
N ASN A 3 8.76 5.16 22.38
CA ASN A 3 8.70 3.85 23.01
C ASN A 3 7.30 3.53 23.51
N ILE A 4 6.82 2.33 23.20
CA ILE A 4 5.50 1.82 23.57
C ILE A 4 5.57 0.47 24.30
N ASP A 5 6.73 0.08 24.84
CA ASP A 5 6.93 -1.21 25.50
C ASP A 5 5.96 -1.46 26.65
N ALA A 6 5.58 -0.40 27.38
CA ALA A 6 4.60 -0.46 28.45
C ALA A 6 3.19 -0.91 27.99
N LEU A 7 2.90 -0.86 26.69
CA LEU A 7 1.59 -1.26 26.14
C LEU A 7 1.49 -2.77 25.90
N SER A 8 2.59 -3.52 26.02
CA SER A 8 2.65 -4.95 25.70
C SER A 8 1.66 -5.82 26.51
N GLY A 9 1.31 -5.38 27.72
CA GLY A 9 0.35 -6.05 28.62
C GLY A 9 -1.09 -5.55 28.53
N TRP A 10 -1.42 -4.65 27.61
CA TRP A 10 -2.77 -4.12 27.53
C TRP A 10 -3.79 -5.16 27.04
N ASN A 11 -4.94 -5.20 27.68
CA ASN A 11 -6.07 -6.02 27.22
C ASN A 11 -6.89 -5.23 26.20
N THR A 12 -6.72 -5.57 24.93
CA THR A 12 -7.39 -4.91 23.79
C THR A 12 -8.61 -5.68 23.28
N SER A 13 -8.99 -6.79 23.92
CA SER A 13 -10.04 -7.71 23.45
C SER A 13 -11.45 -7.10 23.28
N LYS A 14 -11.67 -5.89 23.79
CA LYS A 14 -12.93 -5.15 23.67
C LYS A 14 -12.81 -3.90 22.80
N VAL A 15 -11.63 -3.62 22.27
CA VAL A 15 -11.38 -2.40 21.48
C VAL A 15 -11.96 -2.59 20.07
N GLU A 16 -12.81 -1.67 19.64
CA GLU A 16 -13.42 -1.64 18.31
C GLU A 16 -12.82 -0.53 17.42
N ASN A 17 -12.24 0.49 18.01
CA ASN A 17 -11.65 1.62 17.29
C ASN A 17 -10.23 1.90 17.78
N MET A 18 -9.26 1.83 16.86
CA MET A 18 -7.85 2.14 17.06
C MET A 18 -7.37 3.27 16.12
N SER A 19 -8.34 4.05 15.57
CA SER A 19 -7.96 5.18 14.68
C SER A 19 -7.06 6.17 15.40
N ASP A 20 -6.07 6.67 14.68
CA ASP A 20 -5.12 7.69 15.10
C ASP A 20 -4.37 7.41 16.42
N MET A 21 -4.39 6.15 16.92
CA MET A 21 -3.89 5.81 18.25
C MET A 21 -2.41 6.16 18.44
N PHE A 22 -1.62 6.06 17.40
CA PHE A 22 -0.21 6.42 17.36
C PHE A 22 0.08 7.48 16.30
N TYR A 23 -0.93 8.23 15.88
CA TYR A 23 -0.79 9.31 14.90
C TYR A 23 0.19 10.38 15.38
N ARG A 24 1.01 10.89 14.48
CA ARG A 24 2.03 11.86 14.81
C ARG A 24 1.81 13.19 14.08
N TRP A 25 1.36 14.20 14.80
CA TRP A 25 1.01 15.54 14.30
C TRP A 25 2.20 16.48 14.04
N SER A 26 3.40 16.17 14.53
CA SER A 26 4.47 17.17 14.56
C SER A 26 5.63 16.79 13.66
N PHE A 27 5.92 17.62 12.68
CA PHE A 27 7.06 17.49 11.78
C PHE A 27 8.39 17.96 12.40
N THR A 28 8.34 18.69 13.52
CA THR A 28 9.52 19.25 14.18
C THR A 28 10.06 18.37 15.29
N ASN A 29 9.32 17.37 15.73
CA ASN A 29 9.72 16.49 16.81
C ASN A 29 10.36 15.22 16.26
N THR A 30 11.60 14.91 16.66
CA THR A 30 12.35 13.71 16.27
C THR A 30 11.82 12.39 16.89
N ASN A 31 10.88 12.47 17.84
CA ASN A 31 10.33 11.31 18.54
C ASN A 31 9.28 10.58 17.68
N SER A 32 9.71 9.66 16.84
CA SER A 32 8.88 8.75 16.08
C SER A 32 9.03 7.33 16.64
N LEU A 33 7.99 6.49 16.51
CA LEU A 33 8.15 5.06 16.76
C LEU A 33 9.16 4.49 15.77
N SER A 34 10.05 3.61 16.23
CA SER A 34 10.96 2.86 15.37
C SER A 34 10.46 1.44 15.10
N ASN A 35 9.69 0.87 16.03
CA ASN A 35 9.06 -0.44 15.94
C ASN A 35 7.74 -0.47 16.70
N VAL A 36 6.97 -1.53 16.47
CA VAL A 36 5.68 -1.79 17.13
C VAL A 36 5.62 -3.18 17.78
N ASN A 37 6.78 -3.72 18.19
CA ASN A 37 6.91 -5.08 18.72
C ASN A 37 6.09 -5.32 19.99
N ALA A 38 5.87 -4.29 20.80
CA ALA A 38 5.00 -4.32 21.97
C ALA A 38 3.53 -4.70 21.66
N LEU A 39 3.10 -4.51 20.40
CA LEU A 39 1.72 -4.74 19.99
C LEU A 39 1.46 -6.17 19.49
N LEU A 40 2.50 -7.04 19.49
CA LEU A 40 2.45 -8.39 18.90
C LEU A 40 1.30 -9.27 19.44
N ASN A 41 0.96 -9.10 20.70
CA ASN A 41 -0.04 -9.93 21.38
C ASN A 41 -1.37 -9.18 21.61
N TRP A 42 -1.56 -8.03 21.00
CA TRP A 42 -2.85 -7.34 21.08
C TRP A 42 -3.93 -8.16 20.38
N ASP A 43 -5.06 -8.31 21.03
CA ASP A 43 -6.25 -8.89 20.42
C ASP A 43 -6.97 -7.81 19.60
N THR A 44 -6.86 -7.91 18.29
CA THR A 44 -7.50 -6.98 17.35
C THR A 44 -8.78 -7.55 16.74
N SER A 45 -9.26 -8.70 17.24
CA SER A 45 -10.38 -9.44 16.64
C SER A 45 -11.71 -8.66 16.58
N LYS A 46 -11.88 -7.62 17.39
CA LYS A 46 -13.08 -6.75 17.39
C LYS A 46 -12.86 -5.39 16.73
N VAL A 47 -11.64 -5.09 16.30
CA VAL A 47 -11.32 -3.79 15.72
C VAL A 47 -11.96 -3.64 14.35
N LYS A 48 -12.66 -2.53 14.15
CA LYS A 48 -13.33 -2.13 12.90
C LYS A 48 -12.61 -0.98 12.19
N ASN A 49 -12.00 -0.11 12.96
CA ASN A 49 -11.34 1.09 12.44
C ASN A 49 -9.87 1.15 12.90
N MET A 50 -8.95 1.21 11.91
CA MET A 50 -7.50 1.38 12.09
C MET A 50 -6.98 2.60 11.28
N SER A 51 -7.88 3.51 10.86
CA SER A 51 -7.50 4.68 10.06
C SER A 51 -6.47 5.54 10.80
N GLY A 52 -5.46 6.04 10.07
CA GLY A 52 -4.42 6.93 10.61
C GLY A 52 -3.55 6.35 11.73
N MET A 53 -3.72 5.08 12.11
CA MET A 53 -3.18 4.54 13.36
C MET A 53 -1.68 4.78 13.56
N PHE A 54 -0.88 4.69 12.50
CA PHE A 54 0.56 4.92 12.54
C PHE A 54 1.00 6.08 11.64
N ALA A 55 0.07 6.87 11.12
CA ALA A 55 0.38 7.96 10.21
C ALA A 55 1.39 8.94 10.79
N GLY A 56 2.30 9.45 9.96
CA GLY A 56 3.36 10.38 10.36
C GLY A 56 4.51 9.77 11.16
N ASN A 57 4.55 8.44 11.38
CA ASN A 57 5.67 7.78 12.07
C ASN A 57 6.82 7.48 11.10
N PHE A 58 7.46 8.50 10.56
CA PHE A 58 8.55 8.38 9.58
C PHE A 58 9.81 7.63 10.07
N GLY A 59 9.92 7.32 11.36
CA GLY A 59 10.96 6.46 11.94
C GLY A 59 10.55 5.00 12.05
N LEU A 60 9.30 4.63 11.73
CA LEU A 60 8.80 3.26 11.88
C LEU A 60 9.36 2.36 10.77
N THR A 61 10.39 1.61 11.11
CA THR A 61 11.10 0.69 10.21
C THR A 61 10.74 -0.77 10.42
N ASP A 62 10.26 -1.14 11.61
CA ASP A 62 9.92 -2.51 12.00
C ASP A 62 8.45 -2.61 12.38
N ILE A 63 7.70 -3.40 11.61
CA ILE A 63 6.27 -3.67 11.79
C ILE A 63 5.97 -5.13 12.16
N GLU A 64 6.97 -5.91 12.59
CA GLU A 64 6.83 -7.32 12.98
C GLU A 64 5.81 -7.52 14.11
N GLY A 65 5.59 -6.50 14.96
CA GLY A 65 4.55 -6.50 15.97
C GLY A 65 3.12 -6.65 15.45
N LEU A 66 2.89 -6.44 14.15
CA LEU A 66 1.56 -6.51 13.54
C LEU A 66 1.23 -7.88 12.92
N LYS A 67 2.19 -8.80 12.84
CA LYS A 67 2.05 -10.06 12.11
C LYS A 67 0.97 -11.02 12.62
N LYS A 68 0.59 -10.90 13.89
CA LYS A 68 -0.44 -11.75 14.51
C LYS A 68 -1.83 -11.09 14.55
N TRP A 69 -1.96 -9.85 14.07
CA TRP A 69 -3.22 -9.14 14.16
C TRP A 69 -4.32 -9.80 13.35
N ASN A 70 -5.47 -9.94 13.95
CA ASN A 70 -6.69 -10.38 13.28
C ASN A 70 -7.41 -9.15 12.71
N THR A 71 -7.32 -8.97 11.39
CA THR A 71 -7.93 -7.84 10.68
C THR A 71 -9.28 -8.18 10.04
N SER A 72 -9.83 -9.36 10.33
CA SER A 72 -11.05 -9.87 9.64
C SER A 72 -12.30 -9.02 9.84
N ASN A 73 -12.36 -8.20 10.89
CA ASN A 73 -13.48 -7.29 11.17
C ASN A 73 -13.18 -5.83 10.81
N VAL A 74 -11.97 -5.53 10.33
CA VAL A 74 -11.58 -4.17 9.97
C VAL A 74 -12.28 -3.75 8.69
N THR A 75 -12.88 -2.56 8.72
CA THR A 75 -13.57 -1.95 7.58
C THR A 75 -12.87 -0.69 7.07
N ASP A 76 -12.06 -0.04 7.90
CA ASP A 76 -11.35 1.19 7.56
C ASP A 76 -9.87 1.13 7.95
N MET A 77 -9.00 1.30 6.95
CA MET A 77 -7.54 1.40 7.06
C MET A 77 -6.99 2.67 6.37
N HIS A 78 -7.84 3.70 6.17
CA HIS A 78 -7.46 4.95 5.52
C HIS A 78 -6.22 5.56 6.19
N ASN A 79 -5.21 5.89 5.39
CA ASN A 79 -3.94 6.47 5.85
C ASN A 79 -3.25 5.74 7.01
N MET A 80 -3.48 4.44 7.19
CA MET A 80 -2.99 3.73 8.38
C MET A 80 -1.48 3.91 8.62
N PHE A 81 -0.70 3.93 7.55
CA PHE A 81 0.76 4.15 7.56
C PHE A 81 1.17 5.39 6.77
N GLY A 82 0.25 5.96 6.03
CA GLY A 82 0.47 7.11 5.16
C GLY A 82 0.30 8.43 5.88
N ASP A 83 0.92 9.49 5.35
CA ASP A 83 0.70 10.85 5.84
C ASP A 83 0.68 11.82 4.64
N GLY A 84 -0.40 12.62 4.53
CA GLY A 84 -0.55 13.63 3.49
C GLY A 84 0.28 14.89 3.72
N ASP A 85 0.61 15.17 4.95
CA ASP A 85 1.29 16.41 5.36
C ASP A 85 2.80 16.22 5.62
N GLY A 86 3.33 14.98 5.52
CA GLY A 86 4.73 14.67 5.80
C GLY A 86 5.20 13.36 5.17
N GLU A 87 6.27 12.78 5.74
CA GLU A 87 6.73 11.46 5.36
C GLU A 87 5.88 10.40 6.05
N GLY A 88 5.43 9.39 5.30
CA GLY A 88 4.81 8.19 5.85
C GLY A 88 5.81 7.31 6.58
N CYS A 89 5.41 6.11 6.96
CA CYS A 89 6.29 5.16 7.66
C CYS A 89 7.50 4.74 6.81
N ALA A 90 8.58 4.31 7.46
CA ALA A 90 9.88 4.08 6.85
C ALA A 90 10.24 2.58 6.66
N PHE A 91 9.31 1.66 6.86
CA PHE A 91 9.56 0.25 6.57
C PHE A 91 9.76 0.00 5.07
N ILE A 92 10.56 -1.02 4.74
CA ILE A 92 10.97 -1.29 3.35
C ILE A 92 10.11 -2.34 2.65
N ASN A 93 9.35 -3.14 3.39
CA ASN A 93 8.48 -4.19 2.85
C ASN A 93 7.25 -4.42 3.74
N LEU A 94 6.29 -5.18 3.22
CA LEU A 94 5.02 -5.48 3.87
C LEU A 94 4.91 -6.93 4.36
N SER A 95 6.04 -7.66 4.50
CA SER A 95 6.05 -9.10 4.81
C SER A 95 5.31 -9.43 6.12
N ALA A 96 5.46 -8.60 7.14
CA ALA A 96 4.80 -8.79 8.44
C ALA A 96 3.27 -8.76 8.37
N ILE A 97 2.71 -8.07 7.38
CA ILE A 97 1.26 -7.90 7.20
C ILE A 97 0.69 -8.68 6.01
N SER A 98 1.51 -9.57 5.41
CA SER A 98 1.12 -10.37 4.24
C SER A 98 -0.10 -11.28 4.48
N ASN A 99 -0.33 -11.69 5.72
CA ASN A 99 -1.43 -12.58 6.10
C ASN A 99 -2.68 -11.83 6.60
N TRP A 100 -2.72 -10.51 6.51
CA TRP A 100 -3.90 -9.77 6.91
C TRP A 100 -5.12 -10.15 6.07
N ASN A 101 -6.24 -10.37 6.74
CA ASN A 101 -7.52 -10.57 6.08
C ASN A 101 -8.20 -9.21 5.86
N VAL A 102 -8.12 -8.71 4.64
CA VAL A 102 -8.67 -7.39 4.27
C VAL A 102 -10.01 -7.48 3.53
N LYS A 103 -10.66 -8.64 3.55
CA LYS A 103 -11.92 -8.90 2.81
C LYS A 103 -13.03 -7.91 3.14
N ASN A 104 -13.11 -7.47 4.39
CA ASN A 104 -14.15 -6.55 4.86
C ASN A 104 -13.71 -5.07 4.81
N VAL A 105 -12.47 -4.79 4.41
CA VAL A 105 -11.98 -3.42 4.33
C VAL A 105 -12.60 -2.73 3.12
N THR A 106 -13.33 -1.65 3.37
CA THR A 106 -14.00 -0.85 2.33
C THR A 106 -13.26 0.45 2.02
N ASN A 107 -12.30 0.85 2.88
CA ASN A 107 -11.52 2.05 2.71
C ASN A 107 -10.03 1.79 3.00
N MET A 108 -9.21 1.80 1.94
CA MET A 108 -7.75 1.71 1.98
C MET A 108 -7.09 2.95 1.37
N THR A 109 -7.83 4.04 1.21
CA THR A 109 -7.30 5.28 0.62
C THR A 109 -6.03 5.69 1.35
N GLY A 110 -4.94 5.90 0.60
CA GLY A 110 -3.68 6.40 1.14
C GLY A 110 -2.98 5.50 2.17
N ILE A 111 -3.35 4.21 2.30
CA ILE A 111 -2.82 3.36 3.39
C ILE A 111 -1.29 3.38 3.49
N PHE A 112 -0.56 3.58 2.36
CA PHE A 112 0.90 3.70 2.30
C PHE A 112 1.35 5.02 1.68
N PHE A 113 0.52 6.06 1.70
CA PHE A 113 0.86 7.36 1.14
C PHE A 113 2.16 7.91 1.74
N ASN A 114 3.06 8.42 0.90
CA ASN A 114 4.38 8.92 1.28
C ASN A 114 5.29 7.92 2.05
N CYS A 115 5.04 6.61 1.99
CA CYS A 115 5.97 5.61 2.52
C CYS A 115 7.22 5.55 1.61
N ILE A 116 8.04 6.59 1.66
CA ILE A 116 9.14 6.84 0.71
C ILE A 116 10.25 5.79 0.74
N LYS A 117 10.35 4.97 1.80
CA LYS A 117 11.32 3.87 1.93
C LYS A 117 10.79 2.53 1.45
N LEU A 118 9.49 2.43 1.15
CA LEU A 118 8.86 1.18 0.74
C LEU A 118 9.39 0.72 -0.63
N GLU A 119 10.01 -0.46 -0.67
CA GLU A 119 10.63 -1.05 -1.87
C GLU A 119 9.86 -2.27 -2.38
N ASP A 120 9.28 -3.08 -1.47
CA ASP A 120 8.58 -4.32 -1.79
C ASP A 120 7.15 -4.30 -1.24
N VAL A 121 6.20 -4.42 -2.14
CA VAL A 121 4.76 -4.50 -1.84
C VAL A 121 4.16 -5.85 -2.27
N SER A 122 4.98 -6.87 -2.50
CA SER A 122 4.53 -8.19 -2.96
C SER A 122 3.51 -8.85 -2.01
N ALA A 123 3.52 -8.49 -0.74
CA ALA A 123 2.55 -8.96 0.26
C ALA A 123 1.09 -8.70 -0.13
N ILE A 124 0.79 -7.65 -0.91
CA ILE A 124 -0.57 -7.34 -1.37
C ILE A 124 -1.16 -8.44 -2.29
N LEU A 125 -0.31 -9.25 -2.93
CA LEU A 125 -0.77 -10.39 -3.74
C LEU A 125 -1.59 -11.40 -2.93
N ASN A 126 -1.37 -11.46 -1.61
CA ASN A 126 -2.08 -12.37 -0.71
C ASN A 126 -3.39 -11.77 -0.18
N TRP A 127 -3.64 -10.47 -0.39
CA TRP A 127 -4.79 -9.78 0.20
C TRP A 127 -6.10 -10.02 -0.55
N ASN A 128 -6.07 -10.62 -1.74
CA ASN A 128 -7.25 -10.86 -2.59
C ASN A 128 -8.13 -9.61 -2.80
N ILE A 129 -7.48 -8.43 -2.85
CA ILE A 129 -8.16 -7.17 -3.16
C ILE A 129 -8.60 -7.15 -4.64
N THR A 130 -9.66 -6.40 -4.90
CA THR A 130 -10.18 -6.18 -6.26
C THR A 130 -9.91 -4.77 -6.77
N GLU A 131 -9.43 -3.89 -5.91
CA GLU A 131 -9.09 -2.51 -6.24
C GLU A 131 -7.74 -2.13 -5.64
N ILE A 132 -6.89 -1.46 -6.43
CA ILE A 132 -5.82 -0.62 -5.90
C ILE A 132 -6.46 0.72 -5.56
N ALA A 133 -6.55 0.99 -4.26
CA ALA A 133 -7.31 2.15 -3.75
C ALA A 133 -6.67 3.49 -4.14
N GLN A 134 -7.45 4.55 -4.04
CA GLN A 134 -6.97 5.91 -4.27
C GLN A 134 -5.74 6.22 -3.43
N SER A 135 -4.71 6.78 -4.05
CA SER A 135 -3.46 7.20 -3.39
C SER A 135 -2.76 6.08 -2.59
N MET A 136 -3.07 4.81 -2.84
CA MET A 136 -2.60 3.68 -2.04
C MET A 136 -1.08 3.67 -1.88
N PHE A 137 -0.35 3.98 -2.95
CA PHE A 137 1.12 4.07 -3.00
C PHE A 137 1.60 5.43 -3.51
N LEU A 138 0.77 6.47 -3.38
CA LEU A 138 1.14 7.82 -3.82
C LEU A 138 2.46 8.23 -3.16
N SER A 139 3.42 8.67 -3.97
CA SER A 139 4.76 9.10 -3.53
C SER A 139 5.60 8.02 -2.79
N CYS A 140 5.34 6.73 -2.99
CA CYS A 140 6.25 5.67 -2.58
C CYS A 140 7.50 5.68 -3.48
N SER A 141 8.37 6.67 -3.28
CA SER A 141 9.44 7.00 -4.24
C SER A 141 10.52 5.92 -4.40
N ASN A 142 10.70 5.01 -3.44
CA ASN A 142 11.64 3.90 -3.54
C ASN A 142 11.06 2.62 -4.16
N LEU A 143 9.77 2.58 -4.43
CA LEU A 143 9.15 1.44 -5.09
C LEU A 143 9.68 1.29 -6.51
N LYS A 144 10.32 0.15 -6.83
CA LYS A 144 10.98 -0.10 -8.13
C LYS A 144 10.12 -0.94 -9.06
N THR A 145 9.38 -1.90 -8.50
CA THR A 145 8.58 -2.84 -9.27
C THR A 145 7.26 -3.10 -8.58
N ILE A 146 6.21 -3.33 -9.36
CA ILE A 146 4.94 -3.82 -8.84
C ILE A 146 4.33 -4.86 -9.77
N THR A 147 3.70 -5.88 -9.17
CA THR A 147 2.82 -6.81 -9.87
C THR A 147 1.38 -6.57 -9.43
N ILE A 148 0.53 -6.21 -10.38
CA ILE A 148 -0.91 -6.02 -10.18
C ILE A 148 -1.58 -7.36 -10.50
N PRO A 149 -2.17 -8.04 -9.49
CA PRO A 149 -2.72 -9.38 -9.66
C PRO A 149 -3.96 -9.39 -10.54
N SER A 150 -4.29 -10.56 -11.08
CA SER A 150 -5.46 -10.77 -11.96
C SER A 150 -6.81 -10.53 -11.27
N THR A 151 -6.84 -10.48 -9.93
CA THR A 151 -8.04 -10.15 -9.13
C THR A 151 -8.44 -8.69 -9.22
N ILE A 152 -7.50 -7.80 -9.62
CA ILE A 152 -7.76 -6.36 -9.70
C ILE A 152 -8.69 -6.05 -10.87
N THR A 153 -9.77 -5.37 -10.54
CA THR A 153 -10.73 -4.82 -11.52
C THR A 153 -10.67 -3.31 -11.60
N LYS A 154 -9.99 -2.64 -10.65
CA LYS A 154 -9.90 -1.19 -10.65
C LYS A 154 -8.58 -0.68 -10.09
N ILE A 155 -8.00 0.31 -10.76
CA ILE A 155 -6.92 1.15 -10.24
C ILE A 155 -7.47 2.56 -10.10
N SER A 156 -7.54 3.06 -8.86
CA SER A 156 -8.11 4.36 -8.52
C SER A 156 -7.08 5.49 -8.62
N SER A 157 -7.58 6.73 -8.57
CA SER A 157 -6.78 7.95 -8.83
C SER A 157 -5.50 8.00 -7.98
N ASP A 158 -4.41 8.41 -8.63
CA ASP A 158 -3.10 8.64 -8.02
C ASP A 158 -2.48 7.43 -7.31
N ALA A 159 -2.96 6.22 -7.64
CA ALA A 159 -2.54 5.01 -6.92
C ALA A 159 -1.02 4.82 -6.87
N PHE A 160 -0.30 5.19 -7.93
CA PHE A 160 1.17 5.11 -8.05
C PHE A 160 1.82 6.43 -8.44
N ALA A 161 1.07 7.54 -8.42
CA ALA A 161 1.61 8.84 -8.80
C ALA A 161 2.79 9.21 -7.88
N GLY A 162 3.87 9.73 -8.45
CA GLY A 162 5.07 10.09 -7.68
C GLY A 162 5.94 8.92 -7.20
N CYS A 163 5.68 7.67 -7.65
CA CYS A 163 6.61 6.55 -7.45
C CYS A 163 7.85 6.73 -8.35
N ALA A 164 8.72 7.68 -8.02
CA ALA A 164 9.76 8.19 -8.90
C ALA A 164 10.82 7.16 -9.34
N ASN A 165 10.95 6.03 -8.64
CA ASN A 165 11.83 4.93 -9.01
C ASN A 165 11.10 3.72 -9.61
N LEU A 166 9.79 3.82 -9.85
CA LEU A 166 9.00 2.73 -10.41
C LEU A 166 9.32 2.53 -11.89
N THR A 167 10.17 1.56 -12.18
CA THR A 167 10.65 1.24 -13.53
C THR A 167 9.91 0.08 -14.20
N LYS A 168 9.24 -0.76 -13.40
CA LYS A 168 8.57 -1.96 -13.93
C LYS A 168 7.20 -2.16 -13.29
N VAL A 169 6.17 -2.23 -14.11
CA VAL A 169 4.79 -2.56 -13.70
C VAL A 169 4.35 -3.79 -14.49
N LYS A 170 3.90 -4.83 -13.81
CA LYS A 170 3.31 -6.02 -14.42
C LYS A 170 1.81 -6.03 -14.11
N ILE A 171 0.96 -6.06 -15.12
CA ILE A 171 -0.50 -6.12 -14.97
C ILE A 171 -0.98 -7.49 -15.46
N LEU A 172 -1.36 -8.36 -14.50
CA LEU A 172 -1.81 -9.72 -14.77
C LEU A 172 -3.31 -9.83 -15.08
N VAL A 173 -4.00 -8.70 -15.18
CA VAL A 173 -5.42 -8.64 -15.54
C VAL A 173 -5.61 -9.15 -16.97
N THR A 174 -6.62 -10.02 -17.17
CA THR A 174 -6.96 -10.61 -18.48
C THR A 174 -8.32 -10.16 -19.00
N ASP A 175 -9.25 -9.79 -18.12
CA ASP A 175 -10.61 -9.36 -18.49
C ASP A 175 -10.68 -7.83 -18.58
N ALA A 176 -10.45 -7.29 -19.78
CA ALA A 176 -10.51 -5.86 -20.04
C ALA A 176 -11.92 -5.29 -19.86
N THR A 177 -12.99 -6.10 -19.91
CA THR A 177 -14.36 -5.62 -19.77
C THR A 177 -14.68 -5.20 -18.33
N LYS A 178 -13.98 -5.80 -17.36
CA LYS A 178 -14.12 -5.51 -15.93
C LYS A 178 -13.00 -4.63 -15.38
N PHE A 179 -11.99 -4.32 -16.19
CA PHE A 179 -10.85 -3.53 -15.74
C PHE A 179 -11.08 -2.05 -15.97
N GLU A 180 -11.04 -1.29 -14.91
CA GLU A 180 -11.13 0.17 -14.90
C GLU A 180 -9.81 0.77 -14.41
N VAL A 181 -9.33 1.76 -15.12
CA VAL A 181 -8.17 2.54 -14.72
C VAL A 181 -8.47 4.02 -15.02
N ARG A 182 -8.14 4.91 -14.10
CA ARG A 182 -8.38 6.35 -14.28
C ARG A 182 -7.13 7.01 -14.89
N SER A 183 -7.24 8.26 -15.28
CA SER A 183 -6.10 9.01 -15.79
C SER A 183 -5.17 9.45 -14.65
N GLY A 184 -3.86 9.35 -14.88
CA GLY A 184 -2.85 9.87 -13.95
C GLY A 184 -2.27 8.89 -12.93
N GLU A 185 -2.71 7.63 -12.90
CA GLU A 185 -2.30 6.64 -11.90
C GLU A 185 -0.80 6.40 -11.88
N PHE A 186 -0.14 6.53 -13.03
CA PHE A 186 1.29 6.36 -13.20
C PHE A 186 2.01 7.68 -13.52
N ASN A 187 1.47 8.82 -13.10
CA ASN A 187 2.13 10.10 -13.27
C ASN A 187 3.39 10.19 -12.41
N ASN A 188 4.44 10.78 -12.99
CA ASN A 188 5.73 10.98 -12.31
C ASN A 188 6.39 9.69 -11.77
N ILE A 189 6.17 8.57 -12.46
CA ILE A 189 6.99 7.36 -12.28
C ILE A 189 8.34 7.55 -12.97
N ALA A 190 9.26 6.57 -12.84
CA ALA A 190 10.60 6.65 -13.39
C ALA A 190 10.60 6.92 -14.90
N SER A 191 11.56 7.69 -15.38
CA SER A 191 11.86 7.78 -16.83
C SER A 191 12.35 6.43 -17.35
N ASN A 192 11.93 6.07 -18.58
CA ASN A 192 12.18 4.77 -19.22
C ASN A 192 11.51 3.59 -18.51
N SER A 193 10.44 3.84 -17.76
CA SER A 193 9.65 2.78 -17.15
C SER A 193 8.92 1.94 -18.19
N LYS A 194 8.62 0.69 -17.82
CA LYS A 194 7.89 -0.26 -18.64
C LYS A 194 6.68 -0.81 -17.91
N ILE A 195 5.54 -0.76 -18.58
CA ILE A 195 4.30 -1.39 -18.12
C ILE A 195 4.04 -2.59 -19.03
N TYR A 196 3.98 -3.78 -18.46
CA TYR A 196 3.72 -5.01 -19.19
C TYR A 196 2.27 -5.43 -18.97
N VAL A 197 1.57 -5.75 -20.04
CA VAL A 197 0.17 -6.18 -20.06
C VAL A 197 -0.01 -7.44 -20.89
N LEU A 198 -1.12 -8.15 -20.71
CA LEU A 198 -1.38 -9.44 -21.35
C LEU A 198 -2.21 -9.32 -22.64
N SER A 199 -2.76 -8.14 -22.95
CA SER A 199 -3.52 -7.93 -24.19
C SER A 199 -3.53 -6.47 -24.66
N GLU A 200 -3.84 -6.25 -25.94
CA GLU A 200 -4.00 -4.91 -26.52
C GLU A 200 -5.22 -4.17 -25.93
N GLU A 201 -6.26 -4.90 -25.51
CA GLU A 201 -7.43 -4.31 -24.86
C GLU A 201 -7.06 -3.71 -23.49
N ILE A 202 -6.26 -4.40 -22.69
CA ILE A 202 -5.75 -3.87 -21.41
C ILE A 202 -4.84 -2.67 -21.68
N LYS A 203 -3.95 -2.74 -22.69
CA LYS A 203 -3.09 -1.63 -23.09
C LYS A 203 -3.92 -0.38 -23.47
N ALA A 204 -5.00 -0.56 -24.21
CA ALA A 204 -5.89 0.53 -24.60
C ALA A 204 -6.54 1.22 -23.39
N LYS A 205 -6.85 0.46 -22.33
CA LYS A 205 -7.38 1.02 -21.06
C LYS A 205 -6.40 1.95 -20.35
N LEU A 206 -5.10 1.76 -20.54
CA LEU A 206 -4.05 2.59 -19.93
C LEU A 206 -3.83 3.93 -20.65
N GLY A 207 -4.54 4.20 -21.73
CA GLY A 207 -4.42 5.47 -22.47
C GLY A 207 -4.69 6.67 -21.57
N GLY A 208 -3.70 7.59 -21.45
CA GLY A 208 -3.79 8.77 -20.58
C GLY A 208 -3.43 8.53 -19.11
N CYS A 209 -3.03 7.31 -18.73
CA CYS A 209 -2.66 7.00 -17.34
C CYS A 209 -1.19 7.26 -17.03
N TYR A 210 -0.37 7.57 -18.03
CA TYR A 210 1.09 7.72 -17.92
C TYR A 210 1.64 8.73 -18.94
N ASP A 211 2.84 9.24 -18.69
CA ASP A 211 3.58 10.10 -19.63
C ASP A 211 4.20 9.23 -20.76
N THR A 212 3.64 9.30 -21.95
CA THR A 212 4.09 8.51 -23.12
C THR A 212 5.50 8.85 -23.60
N SER A 213 6.05 9.99 -23.20
CA SER A 213 7.43 10.36 -23.51
C SER A 213 8.44 9.66 -22.60
N LYS A 214 8.00 9.11 -21.46
CA LYS A 214 8.83 8.50 -20.41
C LYS A 214 8.55 7.03 -20.17
N THR A 215 7.35 6.56 -20.51
CA THR A 215 6.86 5.24 -20.17
C THR A 215 6.42 4.51 -21.44
N THR A 216 6.80 3.24 -21.58
CA THR A 216 6.32 2.37 -22.64
C THR A 216 5.40 1.29 -22.09
N VAL A 217 4.36 0.92 -22.89
CA VAL A 217 3.49 -0.21 -22.57
C VAL A 217 3.71 -1.31 -23.59
N GLU A 218 4.10 -2.49 -23.11
CA GLU A 218 4.40 -3.67 -23.93
C GLU A 218 3.38 -4.76 -23.67
N VAL A 219 2.83 -5.34 -24.76
CA VAL A 219 1.99 -6.54 -24.68
C VAL A 219 2.90 -7.77 -24.74
N VAL A 220 2.76 -8.65 -23.77
CA VAL A 220 3.58 -9.86 -23.62
C VAL A 220 2.72 -11.07 -23.35
N THR A 221 3.24 -12.28 -23.64
CA THR A 221 2.58 -13.51 -23.23
C THR A 221 2.71 -13.73 -21.71
N LEU A 222 1.87 -14.59 -21.14
CA LEU A 222 1.97 -14.94 -19.72
C LEU A 222 3.33 -15.58 -19.39
N GLU A 223 3.88 -16.38 -20.30
CA GLU A 223 5.22 -16.96 -20.14
C GLU A 223 6.31 -15.88 -20.08
N GLN A 224 6.27 -14.92 -21.02
CA GLN A 224 7.19 -13.77 -20.98
C GLN A 224 7.00 -12.93 -19.70
N MET A 225 5.75 -12.70 -19.28
CA MET A 225 5.44 -11.96 -18.03
C MET A 225 6.07 -12.60 -16.81
N ASN A 226 6.05 -13.95 -16.72
CA ASN A 226 6.62 -14.68 -15.59
C ASN A 226 8.15 -14.63 -15.55
N ASN A 227 8.80 -14.41 -16.70
CA ASN A 227 10.26 -14.34 -16.84
C ASN A 227 10.82 -12.91 -16.70
N LEU A 228 9.98 -11.91 -16.48
CA LEU A 228 10.36 -10.52 -16.22
C LEU A 228 10.62 -10.29 -14.73
#